data_2d26302f6d81b8a3d699a4151e09c8c4
#
_entry.id   2d26302f6d81b8a3d699a4151e09c8c4
#
_cell.length_a   1.000
_cell.length_b   1.000
_cell.length_c   1.000
_cell.angle_alpha   90.00
_cell.angle_beta   90.00
_cell.angle_gamma   90.00
#
_symmetry.space_group_name_H-M   'P 1'
#
loop_
_entity.id
_entity.type
_entity.pdbx_description
1 polymer ?
#
loop_
_entity_poly.entity_id
_entity_poly.type
_entity_poly.pdbx_seq_one_letter_code
_entity_poly.pdbx_strand_id
1 'polypeptide(L)'
;MEVVEEEVSNKQIILKEYVSGFPKESDMVVKTGTIRLQLPEGSKNAILVKNLYLSCDPAMRGRMRKMEDSYPIIGYGVARVLDSGHPNFKKGDLVWGMTGWEEYSVIKAPESVFKIQNTNVPLSYYIGILGMPGMTAYAGFYELCSPKQGEYVFVSAASGAVGQLVGQFAKLSGCYVVGSAGTKEKVDLLKNKFGFDEAFNYKEEVLEAALKRYFPNGIDIYFENVGGKMLDAVLLNMRLHGRIAVCGMISQYNLEQPEGVHNLFCLITKRVRMEGFIVFDYYHMYPKFLDMILPHIKEGKITYVEDIAEGLESAPAALIGLFAGHNVGKQVVVVARE
;
A
#
# COMPACT_ATOMS: atom_id res chain seq x y z
N MET A 1 -32.05 -27.81 24.12
CA MET A 1 -30.69 -27.46 24.56
C MET A 1 -30.40 -26.11 23.91
N GLU A 2 -30.43 -25.03 24.67
CA GLU A 2 -29.97 -23.74 24.21
C GLU A 2 -28.48 -23.89 23.89
N VAL A 3 -28.11 -23.67 22.64
CA VAL A 3 -26.70 -23.54 22.24
C VAL A 3 -26.23 -22.26 22.89
N VAL A 4 -25.44 -22.35 23.95
CA VAL A 4 -24.77 -21.19 24.54
C VAL A 4 -23.82 -20.66 23.45
N GLU A 5 -24.25 -19.58 22.79
CA GLU A 5 -23.42 -18.92 21.79
C GLU A 5 -22.17 -18.37 22.49
N GLU A 6 -21.03 -18.86 22.10
CA GLU A 6 -19.74 -18.50 22.69
C GLU A 6 -19.38 -17.05 22.33
N GLU A 7 -19.43 -16.15 23.33
CA GLU A 7 -18.87 -14.81 23.19
C GLU A 7 -17.38 -14.83 23.55
N VAL A 8 -16.55 -14.22 22.69
CA VAL A 8 -15.12 -14.11 22.89
C VAL A 8 -14.71 -12.64 23.00
N SER A 9 -13.57 -12.40 23.62
CA SER A 9 -12.94 -11.08 23.63
C SER A 9 -12.57 -10.66 22.22
N ASN A 10 -12.79 -9.39 21.87
CA ASN A 10 -12.39 -8.77 20.59
C ASN A 10 -11.68 -7.45 20.87
N LYS A 11 -10.37 -7.42 20.69
CA LYS A 11 -9.60 -6.19 20.74
C LYS A 11 -9.72 -5.43 19.44
N GLN A 12 -9.79 -4.10 19.53
CA GLN A 12 -10.01 -3.19 18.41
C GLN A 12 -9.14 -1.95 18.54
N ILE A 13 -8.61 -1.44 17.46
CA ILE A 13 -7.95 -0.14 17.40
C ILE A 13 -8.97 0.91 16.96
N ILE A 14 -9.27 1.83 17.84
CA ILE A 14 -10.27 2.89 17.63
C ILE A 14 -9.59 4.24 17.56
N LEU A 15 -9.96 5.06 16.58
CA LEU A 15 -9.59 6.46 16.52
C LEU A 15 -10.44 7.24 17.52
N LYS A 16 -9.82 8.05 18.40
CA LYS A 16 -10.53 8.81 19.43
C LYS A 16 -11.28 10.02 18.87
N GLU A 17 -10.59 10.76 17.97
CA GLU A 17 -11.07 12.00 17.38
C GLU A 17 -10.51 12.16 15.99
N TYR A 18 -11.05 13.10 15.21
CA TYR A 18 -10.45 13.50 13.93
C TYR A 18 -9.05 14.05 14.13
N VAL A 19 -8.14 13.69 13.26
CA VAL A 19 -6.75 14.09 13.33
C VAL A 19 -6.48 15.23 12.34
N SER A 20 -6.06 16.38 12.87
CA SER A 20 -5.44 17.47 12.11
C SER A 20 -3.91 17.35 12.19
N GLY A 21 -3.21 17.73 11.14
CA GLY A 21 -1.76 17.67 11.10
C GLY A 21 -1.20 16.23 11.14
N PHE A 22 -0.04 16.06 11.78
CA PHE A 22 0.62 14.76 11.89
C PHE A 22 -0.04 13.89 12.98
N PRO A 23 -0.51 12.67 12.68
CA PRO A 23 -1.16 11.79 13.64
C PRO A 23 -0.16 11.29 14.71
N LYS A 24 -0.69 10.99 15.89
CA LYS A 24 0.07 10.47 17.04
C LYS A 24 -0.50 9.14 17.47
N GLU A 25 0.29 8.32 18.13
CA GLU A 25 -0.20 7.07 18.74
C GLU A 25 -1.34 7.34 19.73
N SER A 26 -1.27 8.46 20.47
CA SER A 26 -2.30 8.88 21.43
C SER A 26 -3.67 9.19 20.80
N ASP A 27 -3.75 9.39 19.48
CA ASP A 27 -5.02 9.60 18.76
C ASP A 27 -5.80 8.29 18.60
N MET A 28 -5.14 7.17 18.86
CA MET A 28 -5.71 5.82 18.78
C MET A 28 -5.75 5.17 20.17
N VAL A 29 -6.69 4.25 20.36
CA VAL A 29 -6.82 3.48 21.61
C VAL A 29 -7.14 2.02 21.29
N VAL A 30 -6.54 1.13 22.07
CA VAL A 30 -6.95 -0.28 22.10
C VAL A 30 -8.19 -0.38 23.00
N LYS A 31 -9.30 -0.84 22.44
CA LYS A 31 -10.54 -1.12 23.16
C LYS A 31 -10.82 -2.62 23.12
N THR A 32 -11.18 -3.21 24.24
CA THR A 32 -11.62 -4.60 24.31
C THR A 32 -13.13 -4.63 24.42
N GLY A 33 -13.76 -5.27 23.45
CA GLY A 33 -15.19 -5.62 23.46
C GLY A 33 -15.38 -7.13 23.46
N THR A 34 -16.60 -7.57 23.17
CA THR A 34 -16.93 -8.97 22.93
C THR A 34 -17.59 -9.14 21.58
N ILE A 35 -17.45 -10.32 20.97
CA ILE A 35 -18.08 -10.68 19.72
C ILE A 35 -18.52 -12.14 19.78
N ARG A 36 -19.65 -12.46 19.16
CA ARG A 36 -20.07 -13.83 18.94
C ARG A 36 -19.38 -14.40 17.71
N LEU A 37 -18.88 -15.63 17.80
CA LEU A 37 -18.20 -16.31 16.67
C LEU A 37 -19.17 -16.92 15.67
N GLN A 38 -20.38 -16.35 15.59
CA GLN A 38 -21.44 -16.76 14.68
C GLN A 38 -22.22 -15.52 14.24
N LEU A 39 -22.59 -15.47 12.97
CA LEU A 39 -23.43 -14.39 12.45
C LEU A 39 -24.86 -14.51 13.01
N PRO A 40 -25.55 -13.38 13.28
CA PRO A 40 -26.97 -13.41 13.61
C PRO A 40 -27.79 -14.15 12.55
N GLU A 41 -28.82 -14.86 12.99
CA GLU A 41 -29.71 -15.58 12.08
C GLU A 41 -30.32 -14.64 11.03
N GLY A 42 -30.28 -15.03 9.78
CA GLY A 42 -30.77 -14.21 8.66
C GLY A 42 -29.77 -13.15 8.15
N SER A 43 -28.54 -13.13 8.62
CA SER A 43 -27.47 -12.26 8.11
C SER A 43 -27.09 -12.62 6.68
N LYS A 44 -27.87 -12.09 5.71
CA LYS A 44 -27.56 -12.25 4.29
C LYS A 44 -26.40 -11.34 3.91
N ASN A 45 -25.53 -11.84 3.02
CA ASN A 45 -24.40 -11.09 2.44
C ASN A 45 -23.33 -10.60 3.44
N ALA A 46 -23.25 -11.17 4.64
CA ALA A 46 -22.17 -10.85 5.57
C ALA A 46 -21.23 -12.05 5.76
N ILE A 47 -20.00 -11.77 6.14
CA ILE A 47 -19.03 -12.78 6.60
C ILE A 47 -18.44 -12.34 7.93
N LEU A 48 -18.23 -13.29 8.83
CA LEU A 48 -17.49 -13.13 10.06
C LEU A 48 -16.08 -13.69 9.84
N VAL A 49 -15.06 -12.90 10.15
CA VAL A 49 -13.68 -13.29 9.93
C VAL A 49 -12.83 -13.13 11.18
N LYS A 50 -11.79 -13.95 11.30
CA LYS A 50 -10.67 -13.76 12.21
C LYS A 50 -9.53 -13.12 11.42
N ASN A 51 -9.10 -11.93 11.82
CA ASN A 51 -7.98 -11.24 11.20
C ASN A 51 -6.66 -11.92 11.57
N LEU A 52 -5.79 -12.10 10.58
CA LEU A 52 -4.47 -12.70 10.72
C LEU A 52 -3.38 -11.64 10.54
N TYR A 53 -3.48 -10.86 9.47
CA TYR A 53 -2.55 -9.80 9.12
C TYR A 53 -3.31 -8.52 8.78
N LEU A 54 -2.81 -7.38 9.22
CA LEU A 54 -3.33 -6.07 8.86
C LEU A 54 -2.27 -5.23 8.17
N SER A 55 -2.72 -4.42 7.22
CA SER A 55 -1.89 -3.54 6.42
C SER A 55 -1.85 -2.14 7.00
N CYS A 56 -0.65 -1.58 7.17
CA CYS A 56 -0.50 -0.13 7.31
C CYS A 56 -0.31 0.48 5.93
N ASP A 57 -1.22 1.36 5.54
CA ASP A 57 -1.22 2.03 4.24
C ASP A 57 -1.34 3.54 4.39
N PRO A 58 -0.56 4.35 3.63
CA PRO A 58 -0.63 5.81 3.72
C PRO A 58 -2.03 6.38 3.47
N ALA A 59 -2.83 5.72 2.62
CA ALA A 59 -4.20 6.12 2.30
C ALA A 59 -5.15 6.10 3.52
N MET A 60 -4.81 5.36 4.58
CA MET A 60 -5.57 5.35 5.84
C MET A 60 -5.64 6.74 6.48
N ARG A 61 -4.65 7.61 6.24
CA ARG A 61 -4.64 9.00 6.73
C ARG A 61 -5.87 9.78 6.27
N GLY A 62 -6.36 9.53 5.07
CA GLY A 62 -7.56 10.19 4.55
C GLY A 62 -8.81 9.90 5.41
N ARG A 63 -8.92 8.69 5.93
CA ARG A 63 -10.03 8.27 6.77
C ARG A 63 -9.96 8.82 8.20
N MET A 64 -8.75 9.18 8.67
CA MET A 64 -8.57 9.80 9.98
C MET A 64 -9.03 11.27 10.04
N ARG A 65 -9.35 11.89 8.91
CA ARG A 65 -9.83 13.29 8.82
C ARG A 65 -11.34 13.44 8.95
N LYS A 66 -12.10 12.35 8.78
CA LYS A 66 -13.56 12.38 8.78
C LYS A 66 -14.09 11.10 9.39
N MET A 67 -14.66 11.17 10.57
CA MET A 67 -15.33 10.06 11.24
C MET A 67 -16.84 10.31 11.32
N GLU A 68 -17.59 9.28 11.03
CA GLU A 68 -18.94 9.08 11.48
C GLU A 68 -18.84 7.98 12.54
N ASP A 69 -18.91 8.32 13.83
CA ASP A 69 -18.83 7.43 14.98
C ASP A 69 -17.47 6.76 15.31
N SER A 70 -17.33 6.23 16.52
CA SER A 70 -16.13 5.56 17.06
C SER A 70 -16.01 4.10 16.60
N TYR A 71 -15.88 3.86 15.29
CA TYR A 71 -15.64 2.53 14.73
C TYR A 71 -14.16 2.16 14.75
N PRO A 72 -13.84 0.85 14.73
CA PRO A 72 -12.48 0.41 14.46
C PRO A 72 -11.91 1.07 13.20
N ILE A 73 -10.62 1.34 13.22
CA ILE A 73 -9.92 1.78 12.01
C ILE A 73 -10.06 0.69 10.94
N ILE A 74 -10.35 1.08 9.72
CA ILE A 74 -10.52 0.16 8.59
C ILE A 74 -9.30 0.23 7.68
N GLY A 75 -8.79 -0.92 7.28
CA GLY A 75 -7.69 -1.08 6.34
C GLY A 75 -7.76 -2.42 5.63
N TYR A 76 -6.75 -2.71 4.79
CA TYR A 76 -6.63 -4.03 4.19
C TYR A 76 -6.13 -5.05 5.23
N GLY A 77 -6.59 -6.28 5.11
CA GLY A 77 -6.16 -7.39 5.95
C GLY A 77 -6.24 -8.72 5.23
N VAL A 78 -5.58 -9.72 5.80
CA VAL A 78 -5.78 -11.14 5.50
C VAL A 78 -6.52 -11.75 6.67
N ALA A 79 -7.56 -12.53 6.38
CA ALA A 79 -8.41 -13.11 7.41
C ALA A 79 -8.88 -14.52 7.04
N ARG A 80 -9.30 -15.27 8.06
CA ARG A 80 -9.99 -16.56 7.91
C ARG A 80 -11.49 -16.39 8.17
N VAL A 81 -12.32 -16.86 7.27
CA VAL A 81 -13.77 -16.87 7.43
C VAL A 81 -14.15 -17.87 8.53
N LEU A 82 -14.85 -17.41 9.55
CA LEU A 82 -15.38 -18.22 10.64
C LEU A 82 -16.83 -18.63 10.40
N ASP A 83 -17.63 -17.71 9.83
CA ASP A 83 -19.02 -17.92 9.47
C ASP A 83 -19.41 -17.06 8.27
N SER A 84 -20.41 -17.50 7.49
CA SER A 84 -20.78 -16.82 6.27
C SER A 84 -22.28 -16.95 5.97
N GLY A 85 -22.93 -15.81 5.75
CA GLY A 85 -24.24 -15.70 5.10
C GLY A 85 -24.16 -15.40 3.61
N HIS A 86 -22.95 -15.29 3.04
CA HIS A 86 -22.74 -14.95 1.62
C HIS A 86 -22.45 -16.21 0.78
N PRO A 87 -23.11 -16.40 -0.38
CA PRO A 87 -23.03 -17.65 -1.16
C PRO A 87 -21.62 -17.98 -1.66
N ASN A 88 -20.79 -16.97 -1.87
CA ASN A 88 -19.43 -17.16 -2.41
C ASN A 88 -18.37 -17.47 -1.34
N PHE A 89 -18.67 -17.37 -0.05
CA PHE A 89 -17.72 -17.63 1.03
C PHE A 89 -18.24 -18.73 1.95
N LYS A 90 -17.31 -19.51 2.50
CA LYS A 90 -17.61 -20.56 3.47
C LYS A 90 -16.61 -20.55 4.62
N LYS A 91 -16.99 -21.12 5.75
CA LYS A 91 -16.11 -21.32 6.90
C LYS A 91 -14.79 -22.00 6.47
N GLY A 92 -13.67 -21.43 6.90
CA GLY A 92 -12.33 -21.89 6.59
C GLY A 92 -11.70 -21.22 5.37
N ASP A 93 -12.45 -20.52 4.52
CA ASP A 93 -11.86 -19.76 3.41
C ASP A 93 -10.86 -18.72 3.95
N LEU A 94 -9.71 -18.62 3.29
CA LEU A 94 -8.76 -17.51 3.48
C LEU A 94 -9.13 -16.40 2.50
N VAL A 95 -9.13 -15.17 3.00
CA VAL A 95 -9.53 -13.98 2.23
C VAL A 95 -8.61 -12.82 2.50
N TRP A 96 -8.53 -11.90 1.54
CA TRP A 96 -7.93 -10.59 1.75
C TRP A 96 -8.85 -9.48 1.23
N GLY A 97 -8.81 -8.33 1.85
CA GLY A 97 -9.67 -7.19 1.49
C GLY A 97 -9.77 -6.21 2.63
N MET A 98 -10.78 -5.34 2.56
CA MET A 98 -11.05 -4.36 3.60
C MET A 98 -11.64 -5.02 4.85
N THR A 99 -11.04 -4.77 6.01
CA THR A 99 -11.47 -5.28 7.31
C THR A 99 -11.23 -4.24 8.41
N GLY A 100 -11.79 -4.47 9.61
CA GLY A 100 -11.49 -3.65 10.79
C GLY A 100 -10.09 -3.92 11.35
N TRP A 101 -9.52 -2.94 12.00
CA TRP A 101 -8.31 -3.11 12.81
C TRP A 101 -8.68 -3.70 14.16
N GLU A 102 -9.00 -4.97 14.15
CA GLU A 102 -9.52 -5.75 15.27
C GLU A 102 -9.18 -7.23 15.11
N GLU A 103 -9.37 -8.03 16.17
CA GLU A 103 -9.12 -9.47 16.11
C GLU A 103 -10.14 -10.21 15.25
N TYR A 104 -11.42 -9.82 15.35
CA TYR A 104 -12.53 -10.40 14.60
C TYR A 104 -13.39 -9.30 14.01
N SER A 105 -13.79 -9.45 12.75
CA SER A 105 -14.60 -8.46 12.02
C SER A 105 -15.83 -9.08 11.39
N VAL A 106 -16.95 -8.35 11.41
CA VAL A 106 -18.10 -8.64 10.58
C VAL A 106 -18.06 -7.75 9.34
N ILE A 107 -17.83 -8.35 8.18
CA ILE A 107 -17.79 -7.66 6.89
C ILE A 107 -19.17 -7.77 6.25
N LYS A 108 -19.89 -6.64 6.18
CA LYS A 108 -21.27 -6.57 5.70
C LYS A 108 -21.40 -6.45 4.17
N ALA A 109 -20.31 -6.06 3.50
CA ALA A 109 -20.21 -5.87 2.04
C ALA A 109 -18.96 -6.57 1.51
N PRO A 110 -18.96 -7.91 1.42
CA PRO A 110 -17.76 -8.69 1.07
C PRO A 110 -17.44 -8.70 -0.44
N GLU A 111 -18.11 -7.88 -1.25
CA GLU A 111 -17.87 -7.78 -2.69
C GLU A 111 -16.45 -7.28 -3.02
N SER A 112 -15.83 -6.56 -2.08
CA SER A 112 -14.45 -6.10 -2.16
C SER A 112 -13.43 -7.04 -1.51
N VAL A 113 -13.88 -8.24 -1.12
CA VAL A 113 -13.05 -9.26 -0.47
C VAL A 113 -12.73 -10.37 -1.48
N PHE A 114 -11.46 -10.73 -1.56
CA PHE A 114 -10.94 -11.71 -2.52
C PHE A 114 -10.56 -13.00 -1.80
N LYS A 115 -10.92 -14.15 -2.37
CA LYS A 115 -10.44 -15.45 -1.88
C LYS A 115 -8.97 -15.64 -2.21
N ILE A 116 -8.23 -16.15 -1.24
CA ILE A 116 -6.85 -16.58 -1.41
C ILE A 116 -6.86 -18.03 -1.91
N GLN A 117 -6.36 -18.24 -3.13
CA GLN A 117 -6.28 -19.56 -3.75
C GLN A 117 -4.86 -20.14 -3.69
N ASN A 118 -3.83 -19.29 -3.71
CA ASN A 118 -2.43 -19.68 -3.72
C ASN A 118 -1.85 -19.55 -2.31
N THR A 119 -1.78 -20.65 -1.57
CA THR A 119 -1.25 -20.70 -0.20
C THR A 119 0.21 -21.17 -0.12
N ASN A 120 0.86 -21.35 -1.28
CA ASN A 120 2.29 -21.74 -1.36
C ASN A 120 3.25 -20.55 -1.17
N VAL A 121 2.72 -19.39 -0.82
CA VAL A 121 3.45 -18.16 -0.49
C VAL A 121 2.98 -17.66 0.88
N PRO A 122 3.78 -16.84 1.59
CA PRO A 122 3.34 -16.26 2.86
C PRO A 122 2.02 -15.53 2.74
N LEU A 123 1.11 -15.72 3.70
CA LEU A 123 -0.21 -15.06 3.68
C LEU A 123 -0.10 -13.53 3.78
N SER A 124 0.94 -13.01 4.46
CA SER A 124 1.23 -11.58 4.52
C SER A 124 1.41 -10.94 3.13
N TYR A 125 1.82 -11.71 2.12
CA TYR A 125 1.96 -11.23 0.75
C TYR A 125 0.64 -10.69 0.17
N TYR A 126 -0.51 -11.16 0.66
CA TYR A 126 -1.84 -10.70 0.20
C TYR A 126 -2.28 -9.33 0.74
N ILE A 127 -1.50 -8.73 1.66
CA ILE A 127 -1.62 -7.30 2.01
C ILE A 127 -0.46 -6.46 1.46
N GLY A 128 0.36 -7.07 0.61
CA GLY A 128 1.53 -6.47 -0.01
C GLY A 128 1.63 -6.78 -1.50
N ILE A 129 2.63 -7.59 -1.86
CA ILE A 129 2.95 -7.91 -3.26
C ILE A 129 1.80 -8.56 -4.03
N LEU A 130 0.96 -9.38 -3.41
CA LEU A 130 -0.21 -10.02 -4.03
C LEU A 130 -1.54 -9.32 -3.70
N GLY A 131 -1.50 -8.24 -2.94
CA GLY A 131 -2.67 -7.46 -2.53
C GLY A 131 -2.74 -6.09 -3.19
N MET A 132 -3.31 -5.14 -2.45
CA MET A 132 -3.54 -3.77 -2.91
C MET A 132 -2.26 -3.08 -3.40
N PRO A 133 -1.12 -3.09 -2.67
CA PRO A 133 0.10 -2.45 -3.14
C PRO A 133 0.66 -3.04 -4.43
N GLY A 134 0.62 -4.37 -4.59
CA GLY A 134 1.07 -5.04 -5.81
C GLY A 134 0.21 -4.69 -7.01
N MET A 135 -1.11 -4.73 -6.84
CA MET A 135 -2.05 -4.33 -7.88
C MET A 135 -1.92 -2.84 -8.24
N THR A 136 -1.66 -1.99 -7.25
CA THR A 136 -1.38 -0.55 -7.46
C THR A 136 -0.13 -0.34 -8.31
N ALA A 137 0.96 -1.04 -7.97
CA ALA A 137 2.20 -0.98 -8.74
C ALA A 137 1.99 -1.45 -10.19
N TYR A 138 1.26 -2.55 -10.37
CA TYR A 138 0.92 -3.11 -11.68
C TYR A 138 0.10 -2.12 -12.52
N ALA A 139 -1.01 -1.62 -12.00
CA ALA A 139 -1.90 -0.71 -12.70
C ALA A 139 -1.19 0.59 -13.10
N GLY A 140 -0.53 1.26 -12.16
CA GLY A 140 0.14 2.51 -12.43
C GLY A 140 1.32 2.38 -13.39
N PHE A 141 2.08 1.30 -13.31
CA PHE A 141 3.27 1.13 -14.14
C PHE A 141 2.93 0.57 -15.52
N TYR A 142 2.20 -0.54 -15.60
CA TYR A 142 1.93 -1.19 -16.89
C TYR A 142 0.76 -0.57 -17.64
N GLU A 143 -0.37 -0.32 -16.96
CA GLU A 143 -1.57 0.15 -17.66
C GLU A 143 -1.53 1.66 -17.93
N LEU A 144 -1.12 2.49 -16.94
CA LEU A 144 -1.03 3.93 -17.15
C LEU A 144 0.23 4.32 -17.91
N CYS A 145 1.39 3.89 -17.44
CA CYS A 145 2.65 4.36 -18.02
C CYS A 145 3.06 3.61 -19.30
N SER A 146 2.59 2.37 -19.51
CA SER A 146 2.89 1.57 -20.70
C SER A 146 4.39 1.60 -21.04
N PRO A 147 5.25 1.02 -20.20
CA PRO A 147 6.71 1.17 -20.29
C PRO A 147 7.27 0.53 -21.56
N LYS A 148 8.37 1.09 -22.05
CA LYS A 148 9.14 0.54 -23.19
C LYS A 148 10.56 0.25 -22.75
N GLN A 149 11.15 -0.78 -23.34
CA GLN A 149 12.56 -1.11 -23.09
C GLN A 149 13.48 0.09 -23.35
N GLY A 150 14.44 0.32 -22.46
CA GLY A 150 15.41 1.39 -22.54
C GLY A 150 14.92 2.74 -22.02
N GLU A 151 13.66 2.85 -21.55
CA GLU A 151 13.16 4.08 -20.92
C GLU A 151 13.77 4.31 -19.52
N TYR A 152 13.80 5.56 -19.12
CA TYR A 152 14.34 6.04 -17.85
C TYR A 152 13.21 6.25 -16.87
N VAL A 153 13.21 5.48 -15.79
CA VAL A 153 12.14 5.43 -14.78
C VAL A 153 12.63 5.98 -13.45
N PHE A 154 11.94 6.96 -12.92
CA PHE A 154 12.14 7.43 -11.54
C PHE A 154 11.00 6.95 -10.66
N VAL A 155 11.34 6.48 -9.46
CA VAL A 155 10.39 6.05 -8.43
C VAL A 155 10.68 6.80 -7.13
N SER A 156 9.74 7.60 -6.65
CA SER A 156 9.84 8.22 -5.32
C SER A 156 9.30 7.29 -4.24
N ALA A 157 9.78 7.45 -2.99
CA ALA A 157 9.49 6.53 -1.88
C ALA A 157 9.70 5.05 -2.30
N ALA A 158 10.81 4.81 -3.01
CA ALA A 158 11.04 3.59 -3.77
C ALA A 158 11.18 2.33 -2.90
N SER A 159 11.56 2.46 -1.63
CA SER A 159 11.68 1.33 -0.69
C SER A 159 10.36 0.92 -0.03
N GLY A 160 9.26 1.66 -0.26
CA GLY A 160 7.94 1.35 0.28
C GLY A 160 7.26 0.18 -0.44
N ALA A 161 6.07 -0.19 0.03
CA ALA A 161 5.33 -1.35 -0.47
C ALA A 161 5.09 -1.34 -1.98
N VAL A 162 4.70 -0.19 -2.54
CA VAL A 162 4.47 0.00 -3.98
C VAL A 162 5.78 0.24 -4.71
N GLY A 163 6.62 1.15 -4.21
CA GLY A 163 7.83 1.59 -4.90
C GLY A 163 8.83 0.46 -5.15
N GLN A 164 9.01 -0.47 -4.20
CA GLN A 164 9.91 -1.62 -4.38
C GLN A 164 9.48 -2.55 -5.52
N LEU A 165 8.17 -2.61 -5.80
CA LEU A 165 7.62 -3.42 -6.89
C LEU A 165 7.72 -2.70 -8.23
N VAL A 166 7.36 -1.41 -8.27
CA VAL A 166 7.47 -0.61 -9.50
C VAL A 166 8.88 -0.64 -10.06
N GLY A 167 9.91 -0.48 -9.22
CA GLY A 167 11.28 -0.54 -9.66
C GLY A 167 11.67 -1.89 -10.25
N GLN A 168 11.25 -2.98 -9.60
CA GLN A 168 11.51 -4.33 -10.12
C GLN A 168 10.72 -4.62 -11.40
N PHE A 169 9.47 -4.16 -11.52
CA PHE A 169 8.70 -4.24 -12.77
C PHE A 169 9.39 -3.47 -13.90
N ALA A 170 9.95 -2.30 -13.60
CA ALA A 170 10.71 -1.52 -14.56
C ALA A 170 11.99 -2.24 -14.99
N LYS A 171 12.69 -2.90 -14.08
CA LYS A 171 13.85 -3.74 -14.41
C LYS A 171 13.45 -4.93 -15.31
N LEU A 172 12.35 -5.62 -15.00
CA LEU A 172 11.82 -6.70 -15.84
C LEU A 172 11.44 -6.21 -17.24
N SER A 173 11.03 -4.94 -17.37
CA SER A 173 10.70 -4.31 -18.66
C SER A 173 11.92 -3.76 -19.40
N GLY A 174 13.13 -3.95 -18.87
CA GLY A 174 14.38 -3.49 -19.50
C GLY A 174 14.62 -1.98 -19.40
N CYS A 175 14.06 -1.32 -18.39
CA CYS A 175 14.24 0.11 -18.14
C CYS A 175 15.50 0.38 -17.29
N TYR A 176 16.02 1.60 -17.40
CA TYR A 176 16.95 2.17 -16.42
C TYR A 176 16.16 2.77 -15.25
N VAL A 177 16.47 2.36 -14.04
CA VAL A 177 15.64 2.65 -12.85
C VAL A 177 16.43 3.37 -11.76
N VAL A 178 15.95 4.52 -11.35
CA VAL A 178 16.47 5.25 -10.18
C VAL A 178 15.39 5.38 -9.13
N GLY A 179 15.76 5.18 -7.87
CA GLY A 179 14.85 5.33 -6.73
C GLY A 179 15.30 6.40 -5.74
N SER A 180 14.36 7.03 -5.05
CA SER A 180 14.68 7.84 -3.88
C SER A 180 14.13 7.24 -2.60
N ALA A 181 14.91 7.33 -1.51
CA ALA A 181 14.56 6.87 -0.19
C ALA A 181 15.12 7.81 0.88
N GLY A 182 14.70 7.65 2.14
CA GLY A 182 15.03 8.62 3.20
C GLY A 182 16.14 8.20 4.16
N THR A 183 16.80 7.06 3.92
CA THR A 183 17.96 6.59 4.71
C THR A 183 18.94 5.84 3.83
N LYS A 184 20.22 5.80 4.26
CA LYS A 184 21.25 5.02 3.57
C LYS A 184 20.90 3.54 3.46
N GLU A 185 20.37 2.93 4.51
CA GLU A 185 19.92 1.53 4.52
C GLU A 185 18.91 1.25 3.40
N LYS A 186 17.93 2.13 3.23
CA LYS A 186 16.92 2.00 2.17
C LYS A 186 17.51 2.20 0.77
N VAL A 187 18.46 3.11 0.62
CA VAL A 187 19.20 3.30 -0.64
C VAL A 187 19.98 2.03 -0.98
N ASP A 188 20.70 1.47 -0.01
CA ASP A 188 21.44 0.21 -0.18
C ASP A 188 20.51 -0.95 -0.53
N LEU A 189 19.33 -1.01 0.09
CA LEU A 189 18.29 -2.01 -0.22
C LEU A 189 17.81 -1.91 -1.68
N LEU A 190 17.56 -0.70 -2.18
CA LEU A 190 17.16 -0.47 -3.56
C LEU A 190 18.18 -1.02 -4.56
N LYS A 191 19.46 -0.71 -4.35
CA LYS A 191 20.53 -1.10 -5.27
C LYS A 191 20.88 -2.59 -5.14
N ASN A 192 21.08 -3.07 -3.93
CA ASN A 192 21.67 -4.39 -3.70
C ASN A 192 20.65 -5.53 -3.69
N LYS A 193 19.39 -5.23 -3.37
CA LYS A 193 18.35 -6.27 -3.25
C LYS A 193 17.26 -6.16 -4.32
N PHE A 194 16.84 -4.95 -4.68
CA PHE A 194 15.79 -4.75 -5.68
C PHE A 194 16.30 -4.49 -7.08
N GLY A 195 17.63 -4.36 -7.26
CA GLY A 195 18.26 -4.26 -8.57
C GLY A 195 18.04 -2.92 -9.29
N PHE A 196 17.75 -1.86 -8.56
CA PHE A 196 17.75 -0.50 -9.13
C PHE A 196 19.16 -0.17 -9.66
N ASP A 197 19.23 0.49 -10.80
CA ASP A 197 20.51 0.91 -11.36
C ASP A 197 21.19 1.96 -10.49
N GLU A 198 20.37 2.92 -9.96
CA GLU A 198 20.84 3.94 -9.03
C GLU A 198 19.77 4.26 -7.97
N ALA A 199 20.20 4.82 -6.86
CA ALA A 199 19.32 5.29 -5.81
C ALA A 199 20.00 6.41 -5.00
N PHE A 200 19.21 7.32 -4.43
CA PHE A 200 19.73 8.41 -3.61
C PHE A 200 18.89 8.70 -2.37
N ASN A 201 19.55 9.29 -1.36
CA ASN A 201 18.88 9.77 -0.16
C ASN A 201 18.40 11.21 -0.37
N TYR A 202 17.09 11.40 -0.52
CA TYR A 202 16.50 12.72 -0.76
C TYR A 202 16.64 13.69 0.42
N LYS A 203 17.05 13.22 1.61
CA LYS A 203 17.32 14.07 2.78
C LYS A 203 18.74 14.63 2.78
N GLU A 204 19.65 14.01 2.05
CA GLU A 204 21.07 14.36 2.01
C GLU A 204 21.46 15.04 0.71
N GLU A 205 20.70 14.85 -0.35
CA GLU A 205 21.00 15.40 -1.67
C GLU A 205 19.99 16.48 -2.09
N VAL A 206 20.47 17.50 -2.78
CA VAL A 206 19.60 18.50 -3.43
C VAL A 206 18.91 17.84 -4.61
N LEU A 207 17.57 17.83 -4.58
CA LEU A 207 16.72 17.07 -5.52
C LEU A 207 17.04 17.35 -6.99
N GLU A 208 17.15 18.65 -7.37
CA GLU A 208 17.38 19.06 -8.75
C GLU A 208 18.76 18.57 -9.23
N ALA A 209 19.78 18.66 -8.37
CA ALA A 209 21.12 18.21 -8.70
C ALA A 209 21.20 16.68 -8.82
N ALA A 210 20.53 15.95 -7.91
CA ALA A 210 20.45 14.50 -7.95
C ALA A 210 19.74 14.02 -9.22
N LEU A 211 18.56 14.57 -9.51
CA LEU A 211 17.77 14.19 -10.70
C LEU A 211 18.55 14.48 -12.00
N LYS A 212 19.21 15.64 -12.09
CA LYS A 212 20.03 15.97 -13.28
C LYS A 212 21.23 15.03 -13.44
N ARG A 213 21.85 14.61 -12.32
CA ARG A 213 23.00 13.68 -12.33
C ARG A 213 22.59 12.28 -12.79
N TYR A 214 21.50 11.75 -12.25
CA TYR A 214 21.04 10.40 -12.56
C TYR A 214 20.26 10.31 -13.87
N PHE A 215 19.66 11.42 -14.31
CA PHE A 215 18.90 11.53 -15.55
C PHE A 215 19.41 12.67 -16.44
N PRO A 216 20.64 12.57 -16.95
CA PRO A 216 21.22 13.66 -17.76
C PRO A 216 20.41 14.00 -19.02
N ASN A 217 19.65 13.02 -19.54
CA ASN A 217 18.77 13.18 -20.68
C ASN A 217 17.27 13.27 -20.30
N GLY A 218 16.96 13.34 -19.01
CA GLY A 218 15.59 13.43 -18.48
C GLY A 218 14.91 12.09 -18.22
N ILE A 219 13.69 12.18 -17.67
CA ILE A 219 12.88 11.07 -17.16
C ILE A 219 11.74 10.77 -18.13
N ASP A 220 11.58 9.51 -18.57
CA ASP A 220 10.46 9.07 -19.40
C ASP A 220 9.23 8.75 -18.55
N ILE A 221 9.42 8.06 -17.42
CA ILE A 221 8.34 7.65 -16.51
C ILE A 221 8.69 8.08 -15.09
N TYR A 222 7.75 8.75 -14.45
CA TYR A 222 7.79 8.99 -13.02
C TYR A 222 6.62 8.31 -12.32
N PHE A 223 6.94 7.42 -11.39
CA PHE A 223 5.93 6.84 -10.51
C PHE A 223 5.89 7.65 -9.20
N GLU A 224 4.85 8.46 -9.08
CA GLU A 224 4.72 9.48 -8.04
C GLU A 224 4.05 8.93 -6.78
N ASN A 225 4.79 8.98 -5.67
CA ASN A 225 4.29 8.60 -4.34
C ASN A 225 4.40 9.73 -3.31
N VAL A 226 5.05 10.85 -3.63
CA VAL A 226 5.52 11.84 -2.63
C VAL A 226 4.82 13.19 -2.75
N GLY A 227 4.72 13.76 -3.95
CA GLY A 227 4.14 15.09 -4.18
C GLY A 227 5.06 16.25 -3.82
N GLY A 228 4.50 17.45 -3.72
CA GLY A 228 5.17 18.67 -3.28
C GLY A 228 6.46 18.98 -4.04
N LYS A 229 7.51 19.31 -3.32
CA LYS A 229 8.85 19.67 -3.89
C LYS A 229 9.44 18.56 -4.76
N MET A 230 9.15 17.28 -4.46
CA MET A 230 9.64 16.16 -5.28
C MET A 230 9.01 16.22 -6.67
N LEU A 231 7.69 16.38 -6.75
CA LEU A 231 6.97 16.50 -8.02
C LEU A 231 7.45 17.73 -8.81
N ASP A 232 7.63 18.87 -8.16
CA ASP A 232 8.14 20.08 -8.79
C ASP A 232 9.52 19.89 -9.42
N ALA A 233 10.45 19.27 -8.70
CA ALA A 233 11.77 18.97 -9.23
C ALA A 233 11.73 17.97 -10.40
N VAL A 234 10.86 16.96 -10.33
CA VAL A 234 10.69 15.97 -11.40
C VAL A 234 10.13 16.59 -12.66
N LEU A 235 9.13 17.47 -12.57
CA LEU A 235 8.53 18.14 -13.73
C LEU A 235 9.59 18.87 -14.57
N LEU A 236 10.58 19.50 -13.94
CA LEU A 236 11.70 20.15 -14.61
C LEU A 236 12.63 19.16 -15.33
N ASN A 237 12.65 17.90 -14.90
CA ASN A 237 13.54 16.86 -15.43
C ASN A 237 12.83 15.85 -16.35
N MET A 238 11.51 15.98 -16.59
CA MET A 238 10.79 15.10 -17.51
C MET A 238 11.25 15.29 -18.97
N ARG A 239 11.27 14.20 -19.71
CA ARG A 239 11.41 14.21 -21.17
C ARG A 239 10.14 14.66 -21.87
N LEU A 240 10.31 14.95 -23.16
CA LEU A 240 9.20 15.22 -24.06
C LEU A 240 8.30 13.97 -24.12
N HIS A 241 6.97 14.15 -23.94
CA HIS A 241 5.98 13.08 -23.87
C HIS A 241 6.19 12.09 -22.70
N GLY A 242 6.89 12.51 -21.65
CA GLY A 242 7.00 11.74 -20.42
C GLY A 242 5.64 11.45 -19.78
N ARG A 243 5.59 10.44 -18.91
CA ARG A 243 4.36 10.03 -18.21
C ARG A 243 4.59 10.03 -16.72
N ILE A 244 3.61 10.52 -15.96
CA ILE A 244 3.60 10.53 -14.51
C ILE A 244 2.35 9.80 -14.03
N ALA A 245 2.52 8.64 -13.38
CA ALA A 245 1.45 7.96 -12.67
C ALA A 245 1.39 8.50 -11.23
N VAL A 246 0.34 9.26 -10.92
CA VAL A 246 0.14 9.85 -9.60
C VAL A 246 -0.58 8.84 -8.72
N CYS A 247 0.19 8.06 -7.97
CA CYS A 247 -0.27 7.04 -7.03
C CYS A 247 -0.61 7.62 -5.67
N GLY A 248 0.20 8.60 -5.21
CA GLY A 248 0.03 9.21 -3.91
C GLY A 248 0.93 10.41 -3.70
N MET A 249 0.68 11.16 -2.64
CA MET A 249 1.43 12.37 -2.27
C MET A 249 1.71 12.37 -0.77
N ILE A 250 2.46 11.37 -0.28
CA ILE A 250 2.62 11.13 1.16
C ILE A 250 3.21 12.33 1.92
N SER A 251 4.01 13.18 1.26
CA SER A 251 4.53 14.40 1.85
C SER A 251 3.43 15.43 2.21
N GLN A 252 2.24 15.29 1.60
CA GLN A 252 1.13 16.24 1.76
C GLN A 252 0.06 15.77 2.74
N TYR A 253 0.03 14.46 3.07
CA TYR A 253 -1.07 13.87 3.84
C TYR A 253 -1.20 14.40 5.27
N ASN A 254 -0.10 14.78 5.88
CA ASN A 254 -0.06 15.24 7.27
C ASN A 254 0.07 16.76 7.40
N LEU A 255 0.12 17.49 6.29
CA LEU A 255 0.15 18.95 6.31
C LEU A 255 -1.25 19.51 6.56
N GLU A 256 -1.35 20.56 7.38
CA GLU A 256 -2.58 21.31 7.55
C GLU A 256 -2.93 22.11 6.28
N GLN A 257 -1.90 22.65 5.64
CA GLN A 257 -2.01 23.29 4.33
C GLN A 257 -1.09 22.60 3.33
N PRO A 258 -1.66 21.95 2.29
CA PRO A 258 -0.86 21.34 1.24
C PRO A 258 0.02 22.34 0.51
N GLU A 259 1.22 21.90 0.10
CA GLU A 259 2.12 22.70 -0.75
C GLU A 259 1.56 22.76 -2.19
N GLY A 260 1.75 23.90 -2.85
CA GLY A 260 1.42 24.05 -4.27
C GLY A 260 2.45 23.37 -5.17
N VAL A 261 2.04 23.05 -6.40
CA VAL A 261 2.94 22.61 -7.48
C VAL A 261 3.14 23.77 -8.42
N HIS A 262 4.39 24.23 -8.60
CA HIS A 262 4.72 25.47 -9.32
C HIS A 262 5.07 25.23 -10.79
N ASN A 263 5.62 24.05 -11.12
CA ASN A 263 6.19 23.74 -12.43
C ASN A 263 5.19 23.08 -13.41
N LEU A 264 3.88 23.21 -13.18
CA LEU A 264 2.85 22.61 -14.04
C LEU A 264 2.92 23.08 -15.52
N PHE A 265 3.56 24.23 -15.79
CA PHE A 265 3.79 24.68 -17.17
C PHE A 265 4.62 23.67 -18.00
N CYS A 266 5.41 22.82 -17.34
CA CYS A 266 6.13 21.73 -17.99
C CYS A 266 5.19 20.72 -18.68
N LEU A 267 3.94 20.57 -18.21
CA LEU A 267 2.94 19.71 -18.86
C LEU A 267 2.69 20.18 -20.30
N ILE A 268 2.67 21.50 -20.55
CA ILE A 268 2.48 22.08 -21.87
C ILE A 268 3.76 21.99 -22.68
N THR A 269 4.87 22.51 -22.15
CA THR A 269 6.12 22.65 -22.94
C THR A 269 6.75 21.31 -23.29
N LYS A 270 6.60 20.30 -22.42
CA LYS A 270 7.12 18.95 -22.64
C LYS A 270 6.03 17.94 -23.03
N ARG A 271 4.75 18.36 -23.14
CA ARG A 271 3.60 17.49 -23.42
C ARG A 271 3.58 16.25 -22.51
N VAL A 272 3.89 16.45 -21.21
CA VAL A 272 3.85 15.40 -20.20
C VAL A 272 2.41 15.01 -19.91
N ARG A 273 2.13 13.70 -19.89
CA ARG A 273 0.87 13.18 -19.35
C ARG A 273 1.05 12.90 -17.86
N MET A 274 0.28 13.58 -17.03
CA MET A 274 0.21 13.36 -15.60
C MET A 274 -1.21 12.91 -15.23
N GLU A 275 -1.33 11.70 -14.66
CA GLU A 275 -2.62 11.06 -14.45
C GLU A 275 -2.69 10.43 -13.06
N GLY A 276 -3.72 10.83 -12.28
CA GLY A 276 -4.06 10.20 -11.01
C GLY A 276 -4.87 8.94 -11.23
N PHE A 277 -4.68 7.93 -10.37
CA PHE A 277 -5.43 6.70 -10.43
C PHE A 277 -5.69 6.13 -9.03
N ILE A 278 -6.71 5.29 -8.94
CA ILE A 278 -7.01 4.52 -7.73
C ILE A 278 -7.15 3.04 -8.09
N VAL A 279 -6.57 2.17 -7.28
CA VAL A 279 -6.49 0.72 -7.57
C VAL A 279 -7.85 0.05 -7.72
N PHE A 280 -8.90 0.58 -7.09
CA PHE A 280 -10.27 0.03 -7.20
C PHE A 280 -10.76 -0.08 -8.63
N ASP A 281 -10.37 0.86 -9.51
CA ASP A 281 -10.77 0.86 -10.92
C ASP A 281 -10.13 -0.31 -11.71
N TYR A 282 -9.10 -0.94 -11.15
CA TYR A 282 -8.28 -1.97 -11.81
C TYR A 282 -8.46 -3.38 -11.24
N TYR A 283 -9.26 -3.59 -10.20
CA TYR A 283 -9.44 -4.93 -9.61
C TYR A 283 -10.03 -5.96 -10.57
N HIS A 284 -10.71 -5.55 -11.63
CA HIS A 284 -11.13 -6.45 -12.70
C HIS A 284 -9.95 -7.13 -13.42
N MET A 285 -8.74 -6.56 -13.32
CA MET A 285 -7.49 -7.10 -13.89
C MET A 285 -6.71 -7.97 -12.89
N TYR A 286 -7.23 -8.17 -11.68
CA TYR A 286 -6.51 -8.92 -10.64
C TYR A 286 -6.08 -10.33 -11.08
N PRO A 287 -6.89 -11.12 -11.81
CA PRO A 287 -6.43 -12.41 -12.35
C PRO A 287 -5.23 -12.26 -13.28
N LYS A 288 -5.25 -11.30 -14.20
CA LYS A 288 -4.12 -11.01 -15.13
C LYS A 288 -2.85 -10.62 -14.36
N PHE A 289 -3.01 -9.83 -13.30
CA PHE A 289 -1.89 -9.47 -12.41
C PHE A 289 -1.30 -10.70 -11.72
N LEU A 290 -2.13 -11.61 -11.18
CA LEU A 290 -1.66 -12.84 -10.55
C LEU A 290 -0.92 -13.74 -11.53
N ASP A 291 -1.41 -13.89 -12.74
CA ASP A 291 -0.78 -14.69 -13.81
C ASP A 291 0.62 -14.15 -14.15
N MET A 292 0.81 -12.84 -14.08
CA MET A 292 2.10 -12.20 -14.29
C MET A 292 3.04 -12.36 -13.10
N ILE A 293 2.55 -12.07 -11.87
CA ILE A 293 3.43 -11.90 -10.71
C ILE A 293 3.87 -13.22 -10.06
N LEU A 294 2.97 -14.23 -10.01
CA LEU A 294 3.24 -15.48 -9.31
C LEU A 294 4.44 -16.26 -9.88
N PRO A 295 4.62 -16.38 -11.22
CA PRO A 295 5.82 -16.98 -11.78
C PRO A 295 7.10 -16.25 -11.35
N HIS A 296 7.10 -14.93 -11.37
CA HIS A 296 8.27 -14.13 -10.98
C HIS A 296 8.64 -14.29 -9.50
N ILE A 297 7.64 -14.40 -8.61
CA ILE A 297 7.87 -14.72 -7.20
C ILE A 297 8.49 -16.11 -7.06
N LYS A 298 7.90 -17.12 -7.72
CA LYS A 298 8.36 -18.51 -7.67
C LYS A 298 9.78 -18.68 -8.19
N GLU A 299 10.14 -17.94 -9.24
CA GLU A 299 11.48 -17.96 -9.85
C GLU A 299 12.49 -17.07 -9.09
N GLY A 300 12.08 -16.38 -8.03
CA GLY A 300 12.93 -15.45 -7.29
C GLY A 300 13.36 -14.21 -8.07
N LYS A 301 12.68 -13.90 -9.18
CA LYS A 301 12.93 -12.70 -10.00
C LYS A 301 12.43 -11.41 -9.36
N ILE A 302 11.46 -11.53 -8.46
CA ILE A 302 10.96 -10.43 -7.64
C ILE A 302 11.19 -10.76 -6.18
N THR A 303 11.85 -9.86 -5.50
CA THR A 303 12.08 -9.90 -4.05
C THR A 303 11.13 -8.94 -3.37
N TYR A 304 10.57 -9.35 -2.23
CA TYR A 304 9.68 -8.52 -1.43
C TYR A 304 10.19 -8.40 0.00
N VAL A 305 10.15 -7.20 0.56
CA VAL A 305 10.57 -6.91 1.94
C VAL A 305 9.39 -6.39 2.72
N GLU A 306 9.17 -7.02 3.86
CA GLU A 306 8.14 -6.68 4.85
C GLU A 306 8.78 -6.22 6.14
N ASP A 307 8.20 -5.23 6.78
CA ASP A 307 8.50 -4.76 8.13
C ASP A 307 7.37 -5.23 9.04
N ILE A 308 7.67 -6.16 9.93
CA ILE A 308 6.68 -6.88 10.73
C ILE A 308 6.56 -6.27 12.13
N ALA A 309 5.35 -5.86 12.49
CA ALA A 309 4.97 -5.49 13.84
C ALA A 309 4.09 -6.59 14.45
N GLU A 310 4.46 -7.11 15.61
CA GLU A 310 3.77 -8.24 16.26
C GLU A 310 2.69 -7.73 17.23
N GLY A 311 1.51 -8.31 17.14
CA GLY A 311 0.34 -8.01 17.97
C GLY A 311 -0.44 -6.79 17.49
N LEU A 312 -1.77 -6.84 17.67
CA LEU A 312 -2.67 -5.75 17.29
C LEU A 312 -2.33 -4.43 18.01
N GLU A 313 -1.83 -4.52 19.23
CA GLU A 313 -1.44 -3.38 20.06
C GLU A 313 -0.28 -2.57 19.46
N SER A 314 0.53 -3.17 18.61
CA SER A 314 1.63 -2.50 17.89
C SER A 314 1.15 -1.68 16.68
N ALA A 315 -0.10 -1.86 16.24
CA ALA A 315 -0.63 -1.25 15.02
C ALA A 315 -0.59 0.29 15.03
N PRO A 316 -0.93 1.00 16.14
CA PRO A 316 -0.78 2.46 16.20
C PRO A 316 0.65 2.93 15.95
N ALA A 317 1.64 2.34 16.65
CA ALA A 317 3.04 2.70 16.48
C ALA A 317 3.54 2.40 15.06
N ALA A 318 3.14 1.26 14.49
CA ALA A 318 3.48 0.87 13.12
C ALA A 318 2.92 1.87 12.08
N LEU A 319 1.68 2.33 12.24
CA LEU A 319 1.07 3.32 11.34
C LEU A 319 1.75 4.69 11.45
N ILE A 320 2.05 5.14 12.67
CA ILE A 320 2.77 6.40 12.88
C ILE A 320 4.21 6.30 12.34
N GLY A 321 4.87 5.19 12.58
CA GLY A 321 6.20 4.89 12.01
C GLY A 321 6.21 4.93 10.48
N LEU A 322 5.15 4.44 9.82
CA LEU A 322 4.99 4.54 8.37
C LEU A 322 4.99 6.00 7.90
N PHE A 323 4.22 6.89 8.53
CA PHE A 323 4.19 8.31 8.20
C PHE A 323 5.51 9.02 8.48
N ALA A 324 6.24 8.58 9.49
CA ALA A 324 7.58 9.08 9.82
C ALA A 324 8.67 8.49 8.90
N GLY A 325 8.34 7.50 8.08
CA GLY A 325 9.27 6.82 7.19
C GLY A 325 10.26 5.90 7.93
N HIS A 326 9.85 5.30 9.04
CA HIS A 326 10.69 4.36 9.81
C HIS A 326 10.67 2.96 9.20
N ASN A 327 9.57 2.54 8.58
CA ASN A 327 9.42 1.20 7.99
C ASN A 327 10.44 0.93 6.89
N VAL A 328 10.92 -0.31 6.81
CA VAL A 328 11.76 -0.82 5.72
C VAL A 328 10.93 -1.83 4.91
N GLY A 329 10.50 -1.43 3.72
CA GLY A 329 9.57 -2.24 2.92
C GLY A 329 8.11 -2.02 3.31
N LYS A 330 7.29 -3.08 3.18
CA LYS A 330 5.86 -3.07 3.53
C LYS A 330 5.65 -3.21 5.03
N GLN A 331 5.00 -2.23 5.64
CA GLN A 331 4.60 -2.33 7.05
C GLN A 331 3.40 -3.28 7.20
N VAL A 332 3.58 -4.32 7.99
CA VAL A 332 2.60 -5.39 8.28
C VAL A 332 2.39 -5.48 9.78
N VAL A 333 1.15 -5.67 10.22
CA VAL A 333 0.82 -6.00 11.61
C VAL A 333 0.32 -7.45 11.66
N VAL A 334 0.95 -8.28 12.47
CA VAL A 334 0.51 -9.66 12.72
C VAL A 334 -0.47 -9.65 13.89
N VAL A 335 -1.73 -9.99 13.62
CA VAL A 335 -2.78 -10.09 14.67
C VAL A 335 -2.81 -11.50 15.24
N ALA A 336 -2.76 -12.50 14.37
CA ALA A 336 -2.70 -13.91 14.77
C ALA A 336 -1.92 -14.68 13.72
N ARG A 337 -1.25 -15.75 14.15
CA ARG A 337 -0.64 -16.74 13.27
C ARG A 337 -1.57 -17.96 13.13
N GLU A 338 -1.47 -18.67 12.01
CA GLU A 338 -2.16 -19.95 11.81
C GLU A 338 -1.44 -21.08 12.57
#